data_7b3b0406fc6421e1eed45120e6c8c4bd
#
_entry.id   7b3b0406fc6421e1eed45120e6c8c4bd
#
_cell.length_a   1.000
_cell.length_b   1.000
_cell.length_c   1.000
_cell.angle_alpha   90.00
_cell.angle_beta   90.00
_cell.angle_gamma   90.00
#
_symmetry.space_group_name_H-M   'P 1'
#
loop_
_entity.id
_entity.type
_entity.pdbx_description
1 polymer ?
#
loop_
_entity_poly.entity_id
_entity_poly.type
_entity_poly.pdbx_seq_one_letter_code
_entity_poly.pdbx_strand_id
1 'polypeptide(L)'
;MSSVKTPKKIAARQDHSSKTLTTLLDQSFFIFAGLASFWLAWLVLREGWATGGWWLVGLFFVVWIIVAYLALPRLHRILSNMYVPNYFIGRTRTADGVLSDPVNLSVRGSEEKLHKAMTEAGWVLADDITPRSAWKMVLTVLSGRSYPNAPVSPAFLFGRRQDFAYQQEVDGNPRRRHHVRFWRCPTGWLLPGGHRVDWLAAGTYDKSIGFSLFTFQFTHKIDENIDIERDYIIESVKSNNKNVRVTILKDFSTGYHSRNGFGDAIRTDGDLPILEVGRIKTDDNVTASTRLGVIMDGTIYDRHPRNHETLLEELWGRRPPQILIGGGLMILASLFTIGQMLVDFSSWPTTLVQVANIDGIDINAANTMLSMMAGFNVLLVVAEILLVGLLLRGSNRARISLLSVATLAIVTESLSVTIGRINASIMLLLISIGVHIMIMMLFSSDAARYFTERR
;
A
#
# COMPACT_ATOMS: atom_id res chain seq x y z
N MET A 1 45.52 -42.77 -9.56
CA MET A 1 44.66 -42.43 -8.41
C MET A 1 44.71 -40.90 -8.21
N SER A 2 43.77 -40.19 -8.79
CA SER A 2 43.69 -38.72 -8.71
C SER A 2 42.71 -38.35 -7.59
N SER A 3 43.22 -37.64 -6.57
CA SER A 3 42.49 -37.15 -5.41
C SER A 3 41.55 -36.00 -5.82
N VAL A 4 40.24 -36.25 -5.81
CA VAL A 4 39.21 -35.22 -5.99
C VAL A 4 39.12 -34.39 -4.71
N LYS A 5 39.57 -33.14 -4.74
CA LYS A 5 39.42 -32.18 -3.67
C LYS A 5 37.94 -31.75 -3.57
N THR A 6 37.30 -32.09 -2.47
CA THR A 6 35.99 -31.64 -2.07
C THR A 6 35.95 -30.09 -1.96
N PRO A 7 35.00 -29.38 -2.53
CA PRO A 7 34.91 -27.91 -2.38
C PRO A 7 34.53 -27.58 -0.94
N LYS A 8 35.36 -26.71 -0.29
CA LYS A 8 35.04 -26.10 0.99
C LYS A 8 33.71 -25.36 0.92
N LYS A 9 32.73 -25.80 1.73
CA LYS A 9 31.52 -25.03 2.02
C LYS A 9 31.94 -23.67 2.59
N ILE A 10 31.82 -22.62 1.80
CA ILE A 10 31.84 -21.26 2.34
C ILE A 10 30.48 -21.09 3.04
N ALA A 11 30.50 -21.27 4.34
CA ALA A 11 29.41 -20.92 5.21
C ALA A 11 29.27 -19.39 5.17
N ALA A 12 28.31 -18.90 4.39
CA ALA A 12 27.85 -17.53 4.50
C ALA A 12 27.29 -17.36 5.92
N ARG A 13 28.07 -16.77 6.78
CA ARG A 13 27.66 -16.32 8.12
C ARG A 13 26.66 -15.18 7.89
N GLN A 14 25.38 -15.54 7.70
CA GLN A 14 24.31 -14.55 7.66
C GLN A 14 24.30 -13.88 9.03
N ASP A 15 24.44 -12.57 8.98
CA ASP A 15 24.31 -11.70 10.15
C ASP A 15 22.82 -11.64 10.56
N HIS A 16 22.36 -12.69 11.25
CA HIS A 16 20.97 -12.86 11.69
C HIS A 16 20.57 -11.84 12.76
N SER A 17 21.54 -11.27 13.50
CA SER A 17 21.22 -10.39 14.63
C SER A 17 20.77 -9.00 14.19
N SER A 18 21.40 -8.41 13.20
CA SER A 18 21.05 -7.07 12.69
C SER A 18 19.73 -7.07 11.94
N LYS A 19 19.42 -8.12 11.18
CA LYS A 19 18.14 -8.28 10.50
C LYS A 19 16.96 -8.45 11.46
N THR A 20 17.17 -9.14 12.58
CA THR A 20 16.14 -9.31 13.61
C THR A 20 15.80 -7.99 14.30
N LEU A 21 16.82 -7.18 14.65
CA LEU A 21 16.61 -5.89 15.32
C LEU A 21 15.88 -4.89 14.42
N THR A 22 16.29 -4.76 13.15
CA THR A 22 15.60 -3.86 12.20
C THR A 22 14.15 -4.26 11.97
N THR A 23 13.87 -5.57 11.89
CA THR A 23 12.52 -6.10 11.75
C THR A 23 11.65 -5.79 12.97
N LEU A 24 12.20 -5.95 14.18
CA LEU A 24 11.51 -5.62 15.43
C LEU A 24 11.22 -4.11 15.52
N LEU A 25 12.17 -3.26 15.16
CA LEU A 25 11.97 -1.81 15.12
C LEU A 25 10.87 -1.42 14.13
N ASP A 26 10.88 -1.98 12.93
CA ASP A 26 9.84 -1.72 11.93
C ASP A 26 8.45 -2.16 12.41
N GLN A 27 8.34 -3.31 13.06
CA GLN A 27 7.09 -3.76 13.67
C GLN A 27 6.63 -2.82 14.79
N SER A 28 7.56 -2.37 15.64
CA SER A 28 7.26 -1.43 16.72
C SER A 28 6.74 -0.10 16.18
N PHE A 29 7.39 0.49 15.17
CA PHE A 29 6.91 1.70 14.51
C PHE A 29 5.55 1.52 13.83
N PHE A 30 5.32 0.37 13.22
CA PHE A 30 4.04 0.05 12.59
C PHE A 30 2.90 -0.02 13.63
N ILE A 31 3.14 -0.69 14.76
CA ILE A 31 2.17 -0.80 15.86
C ILE A 31 1.93 0.57 16.49
N PHE A 32 3.01 1.32 16.78
CA PHE A 32 2.92 2.66 17.35
C PHE A 32 2.10 3.61 16.46
N ALA A 33 2.34 3.62 15.14
CA ALA A 33 1.55 4.43 14.21
C ALA A 33 0.06 4.06 14.22
N GLY A 34 -0.28 2.79 14.39
CA GLY A 34 -1.66 2.34 14.59
C GLY A 34 -2.29 2.90 15.87
N LEU A 35 -1.62 2.74 17.00
CA LEU A 35 -2.07 3.26 18.29
C LEU A 35 -2.18 4.80 18.28
N ALA A 36 -1.19 5.49 17.72
CA ALA A 36 -1.20 6.95 17.56
C ALA A 36 -2.38 7.43 16.69
N SER A 37 -2.79 6.66 15.68
CA SER A 37 -3.95 6.99 14.85
C SER A 37 -5.26 6.93 15.66
N PHE A 38 -5.43 5.91 16.50
CA PHE A 38 -6.58 5.83 17.40
C PHE A 38 -6.56 6.97 18.44
N TRP A 39 -5.38 7.26 18.96
CA TRP A 39 -5.21 8.37 19.91
C TRP A 39 -5.53 9.73 19.27
N LEU A 40 -5.06 9.96 18.05
CA LEU A 40 -5.41 11.16 17.29
C LEU A 40 -6.92 11.28 17.08
N ALA A 41 -7.58 10.19 16.67
CA ALA A 41 -9.02 10.18 16.50
C ALA A 41 -9.76 10.56 17.79
N TRP A 42 -9.29 10.04 18.92
CA TRP A 42 -9.82 10.38 20.26
C TRP A 42 -9.57 11.84 20.63
N LEU A 43 -8.37 12.38 20.40
CA LEU A 43 -8.05 13.78 20.67
C LEU A 43 -8.95 14.73 19.85
N VAL A 44 -9.08 14.45 18.55
CA VAL A 44 -9.93 15.23 17.65
C VAL A 44 -11.39 15.19 18.11
N LEU A 45 -11.89 14.03 18.53
CA LEU A 45 -13.25 13.87 19.03
C LEU A 45 -13.46 14.64 20.36
N ARG A 46 -12.52 14.52 21.28
CA ARG A 46 -12.55 15.20 22.58
C ARG A 46 -12.60 16.73 22.43
N GLU A 47 -11.73 17.29 21.61
CA GLU A 47 -11.67 18.73 21.38
C GLU A 47 -12.90 19.25 20.65
N GLY A 48 -13.39 18.50 19.68
CA GLY A 48 -14.61 18.89 19.00
C GLY A 48 -15.85 18.84 19.87
N TRP A 49 -15.95 17.82 20.72
CA TRP A 49 -17.05 17.73 21.69
C TRP A 49 -17.05 18.89 22.67
N ALA A 50 -15.87 19.35 23.11
CA ALA A 50 -15.73 20.49 24.00
C ALA A 50 -16.14 21.83 23.37
N THR A 51 -15.92 21.97 22.04
CA THR A 51 -16.27 23.20 21.31
C THR A 51 -17.75 23.26 20.91
N GLY A 52 -18.41 22.11 20.74
CA GLY A 52 -19.83 22.00 20.36
C GLY A 52 -20.16 22.58 18.98
N GLY A 53 -21.48 22.60 18.66
CA GLY A 53 -21.98 23.24 17.45
C GLY A 53 -21.96 22.37 16.17
N TRP A 54 -22.29 22.98 15.05
CA TRP A 54 -22.42 22.28 13.73
C TRP A 54 -21.09 21.71 13.21
N TRP A 55 -19.96 22.23 13.68
CA TRP A 55 -18.61 21.71 13.39
C TRP A 55 -18.44 20.22 13.73
N LEU A 56 -19.22 19.71 14.69
CA LEU A 56 -19.21 18.30 15.07
C LEU A 56 -19.44 17.39 13.88
N VAL A 57 -20.27 17.79 12.92
CA VAL A 57 -20.53 16.97 11.70
C VAL A 57 -19.26 16.82 10.86
N GLY A 58 -18.57 17.95 10.62
CA GLY A 58 -17.27 17.90 9.90
C GLY A 58 -16.20 17.11 10.66
N LEU A 59 -16.19 17.23 11.98
CA LEU A 59 -15.26 16.55 12.85
C LEU A 59 -15.49 15.04 12.88
N PHE A 60 -16.73 14.56 12.97
CA PHE A 60 -17.04 13.14 12.83
C PHE A 60 -16.57 12.59 11.49
N PHE A 61 -16.65 13.38 10.41
CA PHE A 61 -16.13 12.97 9.11
C PHE A 61 -14.60 12.83 9.12
N VAL A 62 -13.88 13.75 9.77
CA VAL A 62 -12.42 13.67 9.95
C VAL A 62 -12.05 12.44 10.79
N VAL A 63 -12.73 12.21 11.91
CA VAL A 63 -12.53 11.03 12.78
C VAL A 63 -12.79 9.75 11.98
N TRP A 64 -13.87 9.71 11.20
CA TRP A 64 -14.15 8.56 10.34
C TRP A 64 -13.03 8.30 9.34
N ILE A 65 -12.48 9.33 8.66
CA ILE A 65 -11.34 9.16 7.74
C ILE A 65 -10.13 8.59 8.48
N ILE A 66 -9.78 9.14 9.66
CA ILE A 66 -8.66 8.67 10.47
C ILE A 66 -8.86 7.19 10.83
N VAL A 67 -10.02 6.84 11.34
CA VAL A 67 -10.30 5.45 11.75
C VAL A 67 -10.32 4.51 10.54
N ALA A 68 -11.08 4.83 9.49
CA ALA A 68 -11.29 3.94 8.35
C ALA A 68 -10.05 3.75 7.47
N TYR A 69 -9.22 4.78 7.31
CA TYR A 69 -8.11 4.75 6.35
C TYR A 69 -6.71 4.74 6.99
N LEU A 70 -6.60 5.09 8.28
CA LEU A 70 -5.31 5.08 8.98
C LEU A 70 -5.25 3.99 10.06
N ALA A 71 -6.23 3.94 10.96
CA ALA A 71 -6.16 3.06 12.13
C ALA A 71 -6.57 1.60 11.81
N LEU A 72 -7.77 1.39 11.23
CA LEU A 72 -8.30 0.04 10.96
C LEU A 72 -7.45 -0.80 10.02
N PRO A 73 -6.89 -0.28 8.89
CA PRO A 73 -6.01 -1.07 8.04
C PRO A 73 -4.82 -1.65 8.80
N ARG A 74 -4.25 -0.87 9.73
CA ARG A 74 -3.15 -1.34 10.56
C ARG A 74 -3.56 -2.40 11.57
N LEU A 75 -4.68 -2.19 12.24
CA LEU A 75 -5.23 -3.18 13.15
C LEU A 75 -5.49 -4.50 12.42
N HIS A 76 -6.14 -4.45 11.25
CA HIS A 76 -6.38 -5.62 10.43
C HIS A 76 -5.08 -6.31 10.02
N ARG A 77 -4.06 -5.56 9.63
CA ARG A 77 -2.76 -6.13 9.27
C ARG A 77 -2.08 -6.82 10.45
N ILE A 78 -2.12 -6.22 11.65
CA ILE A 78 -1.59 -6.83 12.86
C ILE A 78 -2.32 -8.15 13.15
N LEU A 79 -3.66 -8.12 13.15
CA LEU A 79 -4.47 -9.31 13.41
C LEU A 79 -4.25 -10.39 12.34
N SER A 80 -4.21 -10.01 11.06
CA SER A 80 -3.94 -10.96 9.97
C SER A 80 -2.58 -11.62 10.10
N ASN A 81 -1.56 -10.88 10.49
CA ASN A 81 -0.23 -11.46 10.71
C ASN A 81 -0.17 -12.41 11.91
N MET A 82 -1.05 -12.22 12.91
CA MET A 82 -1.12 -13.10 14.08
C MET A 82 -1.93 -14.39 13.79
N TYR A 83 -3.04 -14.27 13.04
CA TYR A 83 -4.00 -15.38 12.90
C TYR A 83 -3.95 -16.07 11.54
N VAL A 84 -3.44 -15.42 10.50
CA VAL A 84 -3.42 -15.99 9.15
C VAL A 84 -2.03 -16.54 8.83
N PRO A 85 -1.92 -17.84 8.57
CA PRO A 85 -0.62 -18.46 8.29
C PRO A 85 0.01 -17.93 7.01
N ASN A 86 1.36 -17.96 6.95
CA ASN A 86 2.13 -17.47 5.80
C ASN A 86 2.24 -18.48 4.64
N TYR A 87 1.66 -19.67 4.77
CA TYR A 87 1.60 -20.61 3.66
C TYR A 87 0.41 -20.35 2.73
N PHE A 88 0.41 -20.94 1.58
CA PHE A 88 -0.67 -20.82 0.60
C PHE A 88 -1.96 -21.44 1.12
N ILE A 89 -3.03 -20.66 1.17
CA ILE A 89 -4.36 -21.05 1.65
C ILE A 89 -5.46 -20.85 0.60
N GLY A 90 -5.08 -20.66 -0.68
CA GLY A 90 -6.05 -20.40 -1.75
C GLY A 90 -6.76 -19.04 -1.69
N ARG A 91 -6.22 -18.09 -0.93
CA ARG A 91 -6.78 -16.73 -0.78
C ARG A 91 -5.72 -15.68 -1.05
N THR A 92 -6.11 -14.62 -1.70
CA THR A 92 -5.28 -13.41 -1.85
C THR A 92 -5.37 -12.55 -0.59
N ARG A 93 -4.49 -11.53 -0.50
CA ARG A 93 -4.51 -10.55 0.59
C ARG A 93 -4.57 -9.14 0.01
N THR A 94 -5.22 -8.25 0.72
CA THR A 94 -5.14 -6.81 0.44
C THR A 94 -3.77 -6.26 0.82
N ALA A 95 -3.50 -5.00 0.45
CA ALA A 95 -2.31 -4.28 0.92
C ALA A 95 -2.21 -4.21 2.45
N ASP A 96 -3.35 -4.24 3.12
CA ASP A 96 -3.46 -4.23 4.59
C ASP A 96 -3.37 -5.63 5.21
N GLY A 97 -3.06 -6.65 4.39
CA GLY A 97 -2.88 -8.03 4.83
C GLY A 97 -4.17 -8.81 5.10
N VAL A 98 -5.33 -8.19 4.91
CA VAL A 98 -6.63 -8.83 5.11
C VAL A 98 -6.90 -9.84 3.99
N LEU A 99 -7.54 -10.97 4.29
CA LEU A 99 -7.92 -11.95 3.27
C LEU A 99 -8.89 -11.33 2.28
N SER A 100 -8.55 -11.42 1.00
CA SER A 100 -9.34 -10.91 -0.12
C SER A 100 -9.92 -12.05 -0.95
N ASP A 101 -9.95 -11.88 -2.26
CA ASP A 101 -10.59 -12.79 -3.19
C ASP A 101 -9.94 -14.19 -3.16
N PRO A 102 -10.72 -15.25 -3.26
CA PRO A 102 -10.16 -16.59 -3.38
C PRO A 102 -9.50 -16.80 -4.75
N VAL A 103 -8.49 -17.65 -4.75
CA VAL A 103 -7.89 -18.18 -5.99
C VAL A 103 -8.86 -19.21 -6.54
N ASN A 104 -9.58 -18.88 -7.60
CA ASN A 104 -10.61 -19.70 -8.21
C ASN A 104 -10.29 -20.18 -9.65
N LEU A 105 -9.11 -19.81 -10.15
CA LEU A 105 -8.66 -20.23 -11.47
C LEU A 105 -7.14 -20.42 -11.47
N SER A 106 -6.64 -21.34 -12.27
CA SER A 106 -5.22 -21.51 -12.54
C SER A 106 -4.97 -21.64 -14.04
N VAL A 107 -3.74 -21.33 -14.50
CA VAL A 107 -3.41 -21.35 -15.91
C VAL A 107 -2.09 -22.08 -16.13
N ARG A 108 -2.02 -22.87 -17.21
CA ARG A 108 -0.82 -23.51 -17.73
C ARG A 108 -0.49 -22.96 -19.10
N GLY A 109 0.65 -22.27 -19.22
CA GLY A 109 1.14 -21.68 -20.46
C GLY A 109 2.01 -20.44 -20.21
N SER A 110 2.64 -19.96 -21.29
CA SER A 110 3.48 -18.74 -21.21
C SER A 110 2.63 -17.47 -21.02
N GLU A 111 3.26 -16.42 -20.53
CA GLU A 111 2.65 -15.11 -20.37
C GLU A 111 2.04 -14.59 -21.67
N GLU A 112 2.78 -14.69 -22.78
CA GLU A 112 2.36 -14.26 -24.12
C GLU A 112 1.06 -14.95 -24.56
N LYS A 113 0.97 -16.28 -24.35
CA LYS A 113 -0.22 -17.04 -24.69
C LYS A 113 -1.41 -16.70 -23.82
N LEU A 114 -1.17 -16.42 -22.54
CA LEU A 114 -2.20 -15.98 -21.63
C LEU A 114 -2.73 -14.59 -22.03
N HIS A 115 -1.83 -13.64 -22.32
CA HIS A 115 -2.23 -12.32 -22.81
C HIS A 115 -3.04 -12.42 -24.11
N LYS A 116 -2.61 -13.25 -25.07
CA LYS A 116 -3.32 -13.49 -26.32
C LYS A 116 -4.71 -14.07 -26.06
N ALA A 117 -4.81 -15.09 -25.20
CA ALA A 117 -6.07 -15.71 -24.83
C ALA A 117 -7.09 -14.72 -24.24
N MET A 118 -6.64 -13.89 -23.33
CA MET A 118 -7.48 -12.88 -22.66
C MET A 118 -7.93 -11.80 -23.64
N THR A 119 -7.01 -11.28 -24.46
CA THR A 119 -7.31 -10.23 -25.43
C THR A 119 -8.28 -10.72 -26.51
N GLU A 120 -8.07 -11.92 -27.07
CA GLU A 120 -8.98 -12.54 -28.05
C GLU A 120 -10.38 -12.80 -27.46
N ALA A 121 -10.47 -13.02 -26.15
CA ALA A 121 -11.73 -13.15 -25.44
C ALA A 121 -12.38 -11.79 -25.07
N GLY A 122 -11.84 -10.68 -25.55
CA GLY A 122 -12.40 -9.33 -25.35
C GLY A 122 -12.11 -8.73 -23.98
N TRP A 123 -11.14 -9.29 -23.23
CA TRP A 123 -10.72 -8.73 -21.96
C TRP A 123 -9.71 -7.60 -22.17
N VAL A 124 -9.86 -6.51 -21.40
CA VAL A 124 -9.00 -5.32 -21.46
C VAL A 124 -8.00 -5.36 -20.32
N LEU A 125 -6.71 -5.17 -20.65
CA LEU A 125 -5.66 -5.06 -19.64
C LEU A 125 -5.86 -3.80 -18.79
N ALA A 126 -5.87 -3.95 -17.48
CA ALA A 126 -6.03 -2.84 -16.56
C ALA A 126 -4.77 -1.95 -16.52
N ASP A 127 -4.99 -0.64 -16.44
CA ASP A 127 -3.91 0.33 -16.25
C ASP A 127 -3.19 0.14 -14.92
N ASP A 128 -1.94 0.55 -14.86
CA ASP A 128 -1.22 0.67 -13.59
C ASP A 128 -1.83 1.74 -12.69
N ILE A 129 -1.78 1.51 -11.37
CA ILE A 129 -2.20 2.51 -10.39
C ILE A 129 -1.13 3.60 -10.30
N THR A 130 -1.47 4.75 -10.87
CA THR A 130 -0.70 6.00 -10.78
C THR A 130 -1.59 7.07 -10.17
N PRO A 131 -1.06 8.19 -9.64
CA PRO A 131 -1.89 9.30 -9.18
C PRO A 131 -2.87 9.79 -10.26
N ARG A 132 -2.43 9.80 -11.54
CA ARG A 132 -3.25 10.21 -12.67
C ARG A 132 -4.39 9.23 -12.96
N SER A 133 -4.11 7.91 -13.01
CA SER A 133 -5.14 6.89 -13.24
C SER A 133 -6.10 6.78 -12.06
N ALA A 134 -5.61 6.92 -10.82
CA ALA A 134 -6.46 6.95 -9.63
C ALA A 134 -7.41 8.16 -9.63
N TRP A 135 -6.91 9.36 -9.95
CA TRP A 135 -7.76 10.55 -10.07
C TRP A 135 -8.78 10.45 -11.21
N LYS A 136 -8.35 9.92 -12.37
CA LYS A 136 -9.24 9.64 -13.49
C LYS A 136 -10.35 8.66 -13.08
N MET A 137 -10.01 7.61 -12.32
CA MET A 137 -11.00 6.65 -11.82
C MET A 137 -12.03 7.32 -10.90
N VAL A 138 -11.61 8.17 -9.95
CA VAL A 138 -12.54 8.92 -9.09
C VAL A 138 -13.49 9.77 -9.91
N LEU A 139 -12.96 10.54 -10.88
CA LEU A 139 -13.78 11.39 -11.73
C LEU A 139 -14.77 10.60 -12.60
N THR A 140 -14.35 9.45 -13.15
CA THR A 140 -15.24 8.62 -13.99
C THR A 140 -16.33 7.94 -13.18
N VAL A 141 -16.02 7.47 -11.96
CA VAL A 141 -17.03 6.91 -11.04
C VAL A 141 -18.06 7.97 -10.63
N LEU A 142 -17.62 9.19 -10.33
CA LEU A 142 -18.51 10.30 -9.95
C LEU A 142 -19.37 10.78 -11.12
N SER A 143 -18.80 10.83 -12.33
CA SER A 143 -19.49 11.28 -13.55
C SER A 143 -20.28 10.18 -14.27
N GLY A 144 -20.17 8.92 -13.84
CA GLY A 144 -20.80 7.78 -14.51
C GLY A 144 -20.22 7.46 -15.89
N ARG A 145 -19.02 7.95 -16.23
CA ARG A 145 -18.37 7.72 -17.53
C ARG A 145 -17.64 6.40 -17.54
N SER A 146 -17.61 5.73 -18.71
CA SER A 146 -16.84 4.51 -18.90
C SER A 146 -15.33 4.75 -18.80
N TYR A 147 -14.61 3.77 -18.21
CA TYR A 147 -13.15 3.69 -18.17
C TYR A 147 -12.74 2.24 -18.32
N PRO A 148 -12.74 1.67 -19.54
CA PRO A 148 -12.57 0.23 -19.78
C PRO A 148 -11.26 -0.36 -19.25
N ASN A 149 -10.19 0.42 -19.20
CA ASN A 149 -8.89 0.02 -18.65
C ASN A 149 -8.60 0.62 -17.26
N ALA A 150 -9.64 0.92 -16.46
CA ALA A 150 -9.45 1.45 -15.11
C ALA A 150 -8.54 0.55 -14.26
N PRO A 151 -7.68 1.12 -13.40
CA PRO A 151 -6.80 0.32 -12.56
C PRO A 151 -7.59 -0.56 -11.59
N VAL A 152 -7.11 -1.78 -11.36
CA VAL A 152 -7.68 -2.73 -10.40
C VAL A 152 -6.88 -2.65 -9.10
N SER A 153 -7.58 -2.66 -7.96
CA SER A 153 -6.97 -2.60 -6.62
C SER A 153 -5.91 -3.69 -6.45
N PRO A 154 -4.76 -3.38 -5.82
CA PRO A 154 -3.69 -4.36 -5.64
C PRO A 154 -4.13 -5.47 -4.69
N ALA A 155 -3.87 -6.71 -5.11
CA ALA A 155 -3.99 -7.89 -4.28
C ALA A 155 -2.66 -8.65 -4.25
N PHE A 156 -2.41 -9.36 -3.18
CA PHE A 156 -1.13 -10.00 -2.89
C PHE A 156 -1.29 -11.51 -2.78
N LEU A 157 -0.39 -12.22 -3.45
CA LEU A 157 -0.19 -13.65 -3.35
C LEU A 157 1.30 -13.95 -3.40
N PHE A 158 1.79 -14.96 -2.72
CA PHE A 158 3.23 -15.24 -2.61
C PHE A 158 4.07 -14.06 -2.09
N GLY A 159 3.48 -13.17 -1.26
CA GLY A 159 4.15 -11.99 -0.74
C GLY A 159 4.37 -10.86 -1.76
N ARG A 160 3.79 -10.95 -2.97
CA ARG A 160 3.92 -9.96 -4.03
C ARG A 160 2.58 -9.57 -4.65
N ARG A 161 2.50 -8.38 -5.22
CA ARG A 161 1.34 -7.89 -5.97
C ARG A 161 1.10 -8.76 -7.21
N GLN A 162 -0.15 -8.79 -7.74
CA GLN A 162 -0.45 -9.40 -9.03
C GLN A 162 0.49 -8.85 -10.12
N ASP A 163 0.84 -9.72 -11.07
CA ASP A 163 1.66 -9.34 -12.21
C ASP A 163 0.88 -8.43 -13.17
N PHE A 164 -0.39 -8.78 -13.42
CA PHE A 164 -1.33 -7.98 -14.20
C PHE A 164 -2.77 -8.35 -13.85
N ALA A 165 -3.71 -7.54 -14.33
CA ALA A 165 -5.14 -7.79 -14.21
C ALA A 165 -5.85 -7.49 -15.52
N TYR A 166 -6.93 -8.20 -15.78
CA TYR A 166 -7.83 -7.97 -16.89
C TYR A 166 -9.22 -7.64 -16.38
N GLN A 167 -9.98 -6.90 -17.17
CA GLN A 167 -11.35 -6.52 -16.83
C GLN A 167 -12.23 -6.34 -18.06
N GLN A 168 -13.55 -6.39 -17.84
CA GLN A 168 -14.58 -6.02 -18.80
C GLN A 168 -15.66 -5.24 -18.09
N GLU A 169 -16.01 -4.07 -18.59
CA GLU A 169 -17.16 -3.32 -18.10
C GLU A 169 -18.46 -3.94 -18.61
N VAL A 170 -19.49 -3.94 -17.78
CA VAL A 170 -20.83 -4.38 -18.15
C VAL A 170 -21.67 -3.16 -18.47
N ASP A 171 -22.24 -3.11 -19.67
CA ASP A 171 -23.11 -2.02 -20.16
C ASP A 171 -22.47 -0.62 -20.07
N GLY A 172 -21.15 -0.52 -20.18
CA GLY A 172 -20.41 0.73 -20.03
C GLY A 172 -20.52 1.37 -18.64
N ASN A 173 -20.91 0.59 -17.63
CA ASN A 173 -21.07 1.06 -16.26
C ASN A 173 -19.77 0.82 -15.45
N PRO A 174 -19.06 1.88 -15.02
CA PRO A 174 -17.79 1.73 -14.31
C PRO A 174 -17.92 1.09 -12.92
N ARG A 175 -19.14 0.90 -12.43
CA ARG A 175 -19.44 0.26 -11.14
C ARG A 175 -19.70 -1.24 -11.25
N ARG A 176 -19.91 -1.74 -12.48
CA ARG A 176 -20.16 -3.16 -12.76
C ARG A 176 -19.07 -3.68 -13.68
N ARG A 177 -18.22 -4.57 -13.16
CA ARG A 177 -17.08 -5.07 -13.91
C ARG A 177 -16.77 -6.51 -13.58
N HIS A 178 -16.51 -7.27 -14.62
CA HIS A 178 -15.76 -8.51 -14.52
C HIS A 178 -14.29 -8.16 -14.35
N HIS A 179 -13.58 -8.78 -13.42
CA HIS A 179 -12.14 -8.61 -13.33
C HIS A 179 -11.43 -9.88 -12.85
N VAL A 180 -10.22 -10.08 -13.34
CA VAL A 180 -9.37 -11.22 -12.96
C VAL A 180 -7.93 -10.76 -12.80
N ARG A 181 -7.31 -11.18 -11.71
CA ARG A 181 -5.92 -10.88 -11.36
C ARG A 181 -5.08 -12.13 -11.54
N PHE A 182 -3.86 -11.99 -12.04
CA PHE A 182 -2.93 -13.08 -12.28
C PHE A 182 -1.63 -12.92 -11.51
N TRP A 183 -1.14 -14.04 -10.97
CA TRP A 183 0.15 -14.16 -10.30
C TRP A 183 0.92 -15.32 -10.93
N ARG A 184 2.14 -15.06 -11.37
CA ARG A 184 3.05 -16.10 -11.82
C ARG A 184 3.49 -16.96 -10.63
N CYS A 185 3.42 -18.26 -10.76
CA CYS A 185 3.88 -19.17 -9.72
C CYS A 185 5.40 -19.08 -9.56
N PRO A 186 5.94 -19.19 -8.34
CA PRO A 186 7.38 -19.29 -8.11
C PRO A 186 7.97 -20.51 -8.84
N THR A 187 9.22 -20.40 -9.26
CA THR A 187 9.90 -21.51 -9.96
C THR A 187 9.94 -22.76 -9.09
N GLY A 188 9.44 -23.88 -9.65
CA GLY A 188 9.38 -25.16 -8.93
C GLY A 188 8.23 -25.30 -7.93
N TRP A 189 7.39 -24.27 -7.78
CA TRP A 189 6.22 -24.35 -6.91
C TRP A 189 5.13 -25.23 -7.52
N LEU A 190 4.49 -26.03 -6.69
CA LEU A 190 3.39 -26.90 -7.07
C LEU A 190 2.15 -26.56 -6.24
N LEU A 191 0.98 -26.67 -6.85
CA LEU A 191 -0.29 -26.66 -6.10
C LEU A 191 -0.30 -27.79 -5.06
N PRO A 192 -1.02 -27.62 -3.95
CA PRO A 192 -1.38 -28.74 -3.09
C PRO A 192 -1.93 -29.92 -3.93
N GLY A 193 -1.44 -31.11 -3.67
CA GLY A 193 -1.71 -32.28 -4.53
C GLY A 193 -0.69 -32.50 -5.66
N GLY A 194 0.35 -31.65 -5.78
CA GLY A 194 1.49 -31.85 -6.70
C GLY A 194 1.24 -31.40 -8.13
N HIS A 195 0.17 -30.68 -8.41
CA HIS A 195 -0.16 -30.20 -9.76
C HIS A 195 0.69 -29.00 -10.15
N ARG A 196 1.29 -29.05 -11.33
CA ARG A 196 2.07 -27.94 -11.88
C ARG A 196 1.15 -26.97 -12.61
N VAL A 197 1.26 -25.69 -12.26
CA VAL A 197 0.63 -24.57 -12.97
C VAL A 197 1.63 -23.43 -13.10
N ASP A 198 1.46 -22.57 -14.11
CA ASP A 198 2.36 -21.43 -14.35
C ASP A 198 1.81 -20.16 -13.72
N TRP A 199 0.47 -20.06 -13.61
CA TRP A 199 -0.24 -18.88 -13.07
C TRP A 199 -1.37 -19.31 -12.15
N LEU A 200 -1.59 -18.50 -11.12
CA LEU A 200 -2.81 -18.53 -10.34
C LEU A 200 -3.61 -17.26 -10.61
N ALA A 201 -4.93 -17.36 -10.53
CA ALA A 201 -5.79 -16.24 -10.78
C ALA A 201 -6.96 -16.18 -9.78
N ALA A 202 -7.42 -14.95 -9.55
CA ALA A 202 -8.61 -14.66 -8.78
C ALA A 202 -9.54 -13.78 -9.62
N GLY A 203 -10.65 -14.34 -10.04
CA GLY A 203 -11.71 -13.69 -10.80
C GLY A 203 -12.89 -13.37 -9.89
N THR A 204 -13.41 -12.14 -9.97
CA THR A 204 -14.59 -11.68 -9.24
C THR A 204 -15.38 -10.68 -10.06
N TYR A 205 -16.69 -10.68 -9.85
CA TYR A 205 -17.60 -9.71 -10.46
C TYR A 205 -17.99 -8.62 -9.46
N ASP A 206 -17.69 -7.37 -9.81
CA ASP A 206 -18.12 -6.19 -9.05
C ASP A 206 -19.56 -5.84 -9.41
N LYS A 207 -20.50 -5.98 -8.47
CA LYS A 207 -21.93 -5.64 -8.66
C LYS A 207 -22.21 -4.16 -8.48
N SER A 208 -21.54 -3.54 -7.51
CA SER A 208 -21.83 -2.17 -7.08
C SER A 208 -20.69 -1.62 -6.22
N ILE A 209 -20.79 -0.35 -5.88
CA ILE A 209 -19.99 0.28 -4.82
C ILE A 209 -20.87 0.38 -3.58
N GLY A 210 -20.35 -0.01 -2.43
CA GLY A 210 -21.05 0.04 -1.15
C GLY A 210 -20.14 0.28 0.03
N PHE A 211 -20.74 0.59 1.17
CA PHE A 211 -20.03 0.79 2.42
C PHE A 211 -19.75 -0.57 3.09
N SER A 212 -18.52 -0.78 3.51
CA SER A 212 -18.11 -1.95 4.29
C SER A 212 -18.24 -1.66 5.77
N LEU A 213 -19.08 -2.39 6.49
CA LEU A 213 -19.17 -2.28 7.94
C LEU A 213 -17.95 -2.87 8.67
N PHE A 214 -17.12 -3.64 7.96
CA PHE A 214 -15.94 -4.28 8.54
C PHE A 214 -14.72 -3.37 8.51
N THR A 215 -14.54 -2.63 7.41
CA THR A 215 -13.41 -1.70 7.25
C THR A 215 -13.80 -0.23 7.38
N PHE A 216 -15.09 0.07 7.46
CA PHE A 216 -15.66 1.42 7.41
C PHE A 216 -15.27 2.21 6.15
N GLN A 217 -14.97 1.50 5.05
CA GLN A 217 -14.57 2.08 3.77
C GLN A 217 -15.64 1.88 2.70
N PHE A 218 -15.67 2.78 1.72
CA PHE A 218 -16.36 2.52 0.46
C PHE A 218 -15.53 1.59 -0.41
N THR A 219 -16.11 0.49 -0.85
CA THR A 219 -15.43 -0.53 -1.66
C THR A 219 -16.40 -1.14 -2.68
N HIS A 220 -15.83 -1.82 -3.67
CA HIS A 220 -16.63 -2.63 -4.58
C HIS A 220 -17.24 -3.81 -3.82
N LYS A 221 -18.51 -4.09 -4.12
CA LYS A 221 -19.25 -5.25 -3.61
C LYS A 221 -19.24 -6.32 -4.67
N ILE A 222 -18.65 -7.47 -4.35
CA ILE A 222 -18.54 -8.61 -5.27
C ILE A 222 -19.81 -9.47 -5.25
N ASP A 223 -19.98 -10.29 -6.29
CA ASP A 223 -20.95 -11.37 -6.27
C ASP A 223 -20.50 -12.43 -5.25
N GLU A 224 -21.44 -12.93 -4.45
CA GLU A 224 -21.13 -13.96 -3.46
C GLU A 224 -20.75 -15.30 -4.10
N ASN A 225 -21.35 -15.64 -5.23
CA ASN A 225 -21.02 -16.86 -5.96
C ASN A 225 -19.88 -16.59 -6.96
N ILE A 226 -18.67 -16.82 -6.51
CA ILE A 226 -17.46 -16.58 -7.31
C ILE A 226 -17.25 -17.59 -8.45
N ASP A 227 -17.96 -18.72 -8.43
CA ASP A 227 -17.85 -19.74 -9.45
C ASP A 227 -18.51 -19.28 -10.74
N ILE A 228 -19.55 -18.46 -10.68
CA ILE A 228 -20.18 -17.85 -11.87
C ILE A 228 -19.15 -17.00 -12.63
N GLU A 229 -18.37 -16.18 -11.92
CA GLU A 229 -17.33 -15.38 -12.57
C GLU A 229 -16.20 -16.25 -13.12
N ARG A 230 -15.75 -17.23 -12.35
CA ARG A 230 -14.77 -18.24 -12.80
C ARG A 230 -15.19 -18.90 -14.11
N ASP A 231 -16.42 -19.36 -14.15
CA ASP A 231 -16.97 -20.08 -15.31
C ASP A 231 -17.16 -19.13 -16.51
N TYR A 232 -17.56 -17.87 -16.26
CA TYR A 232 -17.61 -16.82 -17.28
C TYR A 232 -16.25 -16.56 -17.92
N ILE A 233 -15.18 -16.44 -17.11
CA ILE A 233 -13.81 -16.26 -17.62
C ILE A 233 -13.41 -17.44 -18.49
N ILE A 234 -13.65 -18.67 -18.05
CA ILE A 234 -13.32 -19.89 -18.77
C ILE A 234 -14.07 -19.94 -20.10
N GLU A 235 -15.38 -19.69 -20.09
CA GLU A 235 -16.20 -19.79 -21.30
C GLU A 235 -15.85 -18.68 -22.29
N SER A 236 -15.58 -17.46 -21.84
CA SER A 236 -15.14 -16.36 -22.71
C SER A 236 -13.84 -16.67 -23.45
N VAL A 237 -12.90 -17.35 -22.78
CA VAL A 237 -11.62 -17.74 -23.39
C VAL A 237 -11.81 -18.96 -24.32
N LYS A 238 -12.63 -19.95 -23.94
CA LYS A 238 -12.87 -21.15 -24.76
C LYS A 238 -13.65 -20.88 -26.05
N SER A 239 -14.69 -20.02 -25.96
CA SER A 239 -15.51 -19.67 -27.13
C SER A 239 -14.71 -18.94 -28.21
N ASN A 240 -13.70 -18.17 -27.81
CA ASN A 240 -12.82 -17.45 -28.74
C ASN A 240 -11.57 -18.24 -29.15
N ASN A 241 -11.22 -19.32 -28.43
CA ASN A 241 -10.05 -20.13 -28.78
C ASN A 241 -10.26 -21.64 -28.57
N LYS A 242 -10.57 -22.35 -29.64
CA LYS A 242 -10.84 -23.82 -29.65
C LYS A 242 -9.65 -24.68 -29.18
N ASN A 243 -8.43 -24.13 -29.12
CA ASN A 243 -7.24 -24.89 -28.70
C ASN A 243 -7.05 -24.87 -27.18
N VAL A 244 -7.87 -24.12 -26.45
CA VAL A 244 -7.84 -24.05 -24.98
C VAL A 244 -8.54 -25.29 -24.40
N ARG A 245 -7.88 -25.96 -23.46
CA ARG A 245 -8.43 -27.07 -22.69
C ARG A 245 -8.61 -26.64 -21.23
N VAL A 246 -9.54 -27.27 -20.55
CA VAL A 246 -9.78 -27.07 -19.14
C VAL A 246 -9.72 -28.41 -18.42
N THR A 247 -8.89 -28.48 -17.39
CA THR A 247 -8.83 -29.62 -16.47
C THR A 247 -9.30 -29.14 -15.12
N ILE A 248 -10.23 -29.81 -14.47
CA ILE A 248 -10.78 -29.38 -13.18
C ILE A 248 -10.18 -30.22 -12.05
N LEU A 249 -9.57 -29.56 -11.09
CA LEU A 249 -9.18 -30.17 -9.82
C LEU A 249 -10.37 -30.06 -8.88
N LYS A 250 -11.04 -31.19 -8.66
CA LYS A 250 -12.23 -31.30 -7.81
C LYS A 250 -11.85 -31.12 -6.35
N ASP A 251 -12.73 -30.46 -5.57
CA ASP A 251 -12.61 -30.30 -4.13
C ASP A 251 -11.22 -29.76 -3.69
N PHE A 252 -10.63 -28.86 -4.51
CA PHE A 252 -9.32 -28.29 -4.25
C PHE A 252 -9.31 -27.42 -3.01
N SER A 253 -10.37 -26.65 -2.79
CA SER A 253 -10.61 -25.91 -1.55
C SER A 253 -11.88 -26.43 -0.89
N THR A 254 -12.00 -26.18 0.42
CA THR A 254 -13.25 -26.48 1.11
C THR A 254 -14.34 -25.56 0.59
N GLY A 255 -15.39 -26.10 -0.02
CA GLY A 255 -16.58 -25.38 -0.48
C GLY A 255 -17.38 -24.83 0.68
N TYR A 256 -16.85 -23.89 1.44
CA TYR A 256 -17.49 -23.32 2.62
C TYR A 256 -17.92 -21.87 2.36
N HIS A 257 -18.96 -21.48 3.04
CA HIS A 257 -19.34 -20.07 3.07
C HIS A 257 -18.33 -19.28 3.89
N SER A 258 -17.71 -18.29 3.27
CA SER A 258 -16.77 -17.43 3.93
C SER A 258 -17.03 -15.96 3.56
N ARG A 259 -16.28 -15.07 4.18
CA ARG A 259 -16.32 -13.65 3.85
C ARG A 259 -14.94 -13.18 3.44
N ASN A 260 -14.89 -12.19 2.55
CA ASN A 260 -13.65 -11.46 2.31
C ASN A 260 -13.40 -10.44 3.43
N GLY A 261 -12.23 -9.80 3.42
CA GLY A 261 -11.86 -8.81 4.42
C GLY A 261 -12.69 -7.52 4.41
N PHE A 262 -13.54 -7.33 3.42
CA PHE A 262 -14.50 -6.23 3.34
C PHE A 262 -15.89 -6.63 3.82
N GLY A 263 -16.06 -7.89 4.26
CA GLY A 263 -17.28 -8.42 4.82
C GLY A 263 -18.24 -9.02 3.79
N ASP A 264 -17.89 -9.04 2.49
CA ASP A 264 -18.72 -9.65 1.45
C ASP A 264 -18.69 -11.18 1.57
N ALA A 265 -19.86 -11.80 1.46
CA ALA A 265 -19.98 -13.25 1.48
C ALA A 265 -19.31 -13.86 0.24
N ILE A 266 -18.73 -15.05 0.42
CA ILE A 266 -18.12 -15.84 -0.65
C ILE A 266 -18.67 -17.25 -0.58
N ARG A 267 -19.18 -17.73 -1.71
CA ARG A 267 -19.62 -19.10 -1.95
C ARG A 267 -18.82 -19.69 -3.10
N THR A 268 -18.41 -20.94 -2.96
CA THR A 268 -17.70 -21.70 -3.99
C THR A 268 -17.99 -23.18 -3.86
N ASP A 269 -17.96 -23.90 -4.99
CA ASP A 269 -17.98 -25.35 -5.05
C ASP A 269 -16.65 -25.99 -4.63
N GLY A 270 -15.59 -25.17 -4.51
CA GLY A 270 -14.26 -25.62 -4.11
C GLY A 270 -13.41 -26.15 -5.25
N ASP A 271 -13.91 -26.22 -6.46
CA ASP A 271 -13.19 -26.69 -7.62
C ASP A 271 -12.18 -25.66 -8.12
N LEU A 272 -11.00 -26.10 -8.58
CA LEU A 272 -9.99 -25.25 -9.20
C LEU A 272 -9.74 -25.71 -10.64
N PRO A 273 -10.32 -25.02 -11.64
CA PRO A 273 -10.01 -25.28 -13.05
C PRO A 273 -8.57 -24.84 -13.41
N ILE A 274 -7.92 -25.65 -14.26
CA ILE A 274 -6.65 -25.34 -14.91
C ILE A 274 -6.94 -25.02 -16.36
N LEU A 275 -6.74 -23.77 -16.76
CA LEU A 275 -6.91 -23.34 -18.15
C LEU A 275 -5.60 -23.57 -18.92
N GLU A 276 -5.60 -24.47 -19.87
CA GLU A 276 -4.42 -24.83 -20.66
C GLU A 276 -4.34 -23.99 -21.93
N VAL A 277 -3.60 -22.89 -21.88
CA VAL A 277 -3.37 -21.98 -23.03
C VAL A 277 -2.10 -22.33 -23.83
N GLY A 278 -1.35 -23.33 -23.41
CA GLY A 278 -0.07 -23.71 -24.03
C GLY A 278 -0.14 -24.10 -25.51
N ARG A 279 -1.32 -24.43 -26.02
CA ARG A 279 -1.55 -24.81 -27.42
C ARG A 279 -1.97 -23.64 -28.31
N ILE A 280 -2.13 -22.47 -27.80
CA ILE A 280 -2.41 -21.26 -28.59
C ILE A 280 -1.20 -20.96 -29.45
N LYS A 281 -1.43 -20.79 -30.75
CA LYS A 281 -0.38 -20.40 -31.71
C LYS A 281 -0.09 -18.91 -31.50
N THR A 282 1.15 -18.57 -31.20
CA THR A 282 1.67 -17.21 -31.26
C THR A 282 2.41 -17.08 -32.58
N ASP A 283 2.21 -15.99 -33.31
CA ASP A 283 2.95 -15.71 -34.52
C ASP A 283 4.44 -15.49 -34.19
N ASP A 284 5.33 -16.25 -34.82
CA ASP A 284 6.78 -16.22 -34.52
C ASP A 284 7.43 -14.83 -34.72
N ASN A 285 6.79 -13.95 -35.50
CA ASN A 285 7.22 -12.57 -35.70
C ASN A 285 6.95 -11.64 -34.48
N VAL A 286 6.08 -12.06 -33.56
CA VAL A 286 5.79 -11.30 -32.32
C VAL A 286 6.82 -11.57 -31.23
N THR A 287 7.55 -12.70 -31.34
CA THR A 287 8.52 -13.13 -30.30
C THR A 287 9.72 -12.17 -30.14
N ALA A 288 10.07 -11.40 -31.16
CA ALA A 288 11.12 -10.39 -31.08
C ALA A 288 10.61 -9.06 -30.50
N SER A 289 9.34 -8.71 -30.73
CA SER A 289 8.72 -7.48 -30.24
C SER A 289 8.12 -7.63 -28.84
N THR A 290 7.73 -8.87 -28.45
CA THR A 290 7.17 -9.16 -27.11
C THR A 290 8.23 -9.14 -26.01
N ARG A 291 9.52 -9.22 -26.36
CA ARG A 291 10.60 -8.84 -25.43
C ARG A 291 10.67 -7.33 -25.21
N LEU A 292 9.97 -6.52 -25.99
CA LEU A 292 9.99 -5.06 -25.98
C LEU A 292 8.64 -4.39 -25.68
N GLY A 293 7.53 -5.10 -25.63
CA GLY A 293 6.22 -4.52 -25.30
C GLY A 293 5.05 -5.30 -25.86
N VAL A 294 3.92 -5.27 -25.21
CA VAL A 294 2.65 -5.81 -25.71
C VAL A 294 2.07 -4.80 -26.70
N ILE A 295 1.94 -5.19 -27.96
CA ILE A 295 1.26 -4.36 -28.98
C ILE A 295 -0.24 -4.52 -28.78
N MET A 296 -0.90 -3.50 -28.27
CA MET A 296 -2.34 -3.37 -28.31
C MET A 296 -2.68 -2.18 -29.18
N ASP A 297 -3.46 -2.43 -30.23
CA ASP A 297 -4.05 -1.42 -31.12
C ASP A 297 -3.05 -0.40 -31.72
N GLY A 298 -1.91 -0.92 -32.24
CA GLY A 298 -0.90 -0.10 -32.92
C GLY A 298 -0.05 0.78 -32.01
N THR A 299 -0.24 0.75 -30.70
CA THR A 299 0.61 1.41 -29.73
C THR A 299 1.54 0.39 -29.06
N ILE A 300 2.85 0.60 -29.22
CA ILE A 300 3.89 -0.16 -28.53
C ILE A 300 3.86 0.28 -27.06
N TYR A 301 3.36 -0.59 -26.17
CA TYR A 301 3.54 -0.41 -24.73
C TYR A 301 4.96 -0.84 -24.36
N ASP A 302 5.89 0.08 -24.48
CA ASP A 302 7.27 -0.11 -24.05
C ASP A 302 7.30 -0.11 -22.51
N ARG A 303 7.63 -1.24 -21.89
CA ARG A 303 7.91 -1.30 -20.44
C ARG A 303 9.21 -0.58 -20.06
N HIS A 304 9.92 -0.04 -21.05
CA HIS A 304 11.03 0.88 -20.86
C HIS A 304 10.75 2.15 -21.65
N PRO A 305 10.23 3.21 -21.02
CA PRO A 305 10.19 4.52 -21.65
C PRO A 305 11.64 4.99 -21.89
N ARG A 306 12.18 4.75 -23.07
CA ARG A 306 13.34 5.45 -23.57
C ARG A 306 12.85 6.54 -24.51
N ASN A 307 13.15 7.76 -24.12
CA ASN A 307 13.09 9.02 -24.86
C ASN A 307 11.90 9.89 -24.45
N HIS A 308 12.27 10.84 -23.66
CA HIS A 308 11.63 12.01 -23.04
C HIS A 308 11.34 11.86 -21.56
N GLU A 309 12.20 11.15 -20.82
CA GLU A 309 12.24 11.30 -19.37
C GLU A 309 12.66 12.74 -19.08
N THR A 310 11.72 13.53 -18.60
CA THR A 310 12.06 14.81 -17.98
C THR A 310 12.97 14.53 -16.80
N LEU A 311 13.81 15.46 -16.42
CA LEU A 311 14.72 15.35 -15.27
C LEU A 311 13.97 14.90 -13.98
N LEU A 312 12.68 15.18 -13.92
CA LEU A 312 11.75 14.73 -12.87
C LEU A 312 11.46 13.22 -12.97
N GLU A 313 11.27 12.65 -14.17
CA GLU A 313 11.06 11.21 -14.37
C GLU A 313 12.33 10.41 -14.06
N GLU A 314 13.50 10.93 -14.40
CA GLU A 314 14.78 10.33 -14.03
C GLU A 314 15.02 10.36 -12.51
N LEU A 315 14.62 11.43 -11.83
CA LEU A 315 14.67 11.56 -10.38
C LEU A 315 13.61 10.73 -9.65
N TRP A 316 12.42 10.54 -10.25
CA TRP A 316 11.25 9.88 -9.62
C TRP A 316 11.11 8.42 -10.00
N GLY A 317 11.51 8.01 -11.20
CA GLY A 317 11.29 6.66 -11.74
C GLY A 317 11.95 5.50 -10.99
N ARG A 318 12.88 5.79 -10.07
CA ARG A 318 13.59 4.78 -9.26
C ARG A 318 13.21 4.74 -7.78
N ARG A 319 12.34 5.65 -7.32
CA ARG A 319 12.00 5.81 -5.89
C ARG A 319 10.52 5.51 -5.65
N PRO A 320 10.17 4.70 -4.64
CA PRO A 320 8.78 4.47 -4.29
C PRO A 320 8.07 5.79 -3.95
N PRO A 321 6.81 5.98 -4.37
CA PRO A 321 6.05 7.19 -4.04
C PRO A 321 5.93 7.44 -2.53
N GLN A 322 5.96 6.38 -1.71
CA GLN A 322 5.96 6.48 -0.25
C GLN A 322 7.17 7.26 0.29
N ILE A 323 8.35 7.06 -0.31
CA ILE A 323 9.58 7.77 0.07
C ILE A 323 9.49 9.25 -0.36
N LEU A 324 8.97 9.52 -1.55
CA LEU A 324 8.87 10.88 -2.08
C LEU A 324 7.84 11.70 -1.33
N ILE A 325 6.64 11.15 -1.12
CA ILE A 325 5.56 11.83 -0.41
C ILE A 325 5.94 12.02 1.06
N GLY A 326 6.44 10.96 1.72
CA GLY A 326 6.87 11.04 3.11
C GLY A 326 8.02 12.02 3.32
N GLY A 327 9.01 12.04 2.41
CA GLY A 327 10.10 13.01 2.43
C GLY A 327 9.61 14.44 2.21
N GLY A 328 8.68 14.64 1.27
CA GLY A 328 8.04 15.94 1.03
C GLY A 328 7.25 16.44 2.25
N LEU A 329 6.47 15.56 2.89
CA LEU A 329 5.74 15.90 4.13
C LEU A 329 6.70 16.24 5.27
N MET A 330 7.82 15.52 5.40
CA MET A 330 8.83 15.83 6.42
C MET A 330 9.47 17.21 6.19
N ILE A 331 9.81 17.54 4.95
CA ILE A 331 10.33 18.88 4.60
C ILE A 331 9.29 19.96 4.90
N LEU A 332 8.01 19.72 4.57
CA LEU A 332 6.93 20.68 4.91
C LEU A 332 6.76 20.85 6.41
N ALA A 333 6.84 19.78 7.19
CA ALA A 333 6.81 19.85 8.65
C ALA A 333 8.00 20.64 9.19
N SER A 334 9.21 20.40 8.68
CA SER A 334 10.41 21.15 9.03
C SER A 334 10.28 22.66 8.69
N LEU A 335 9.74 22.99 7.51
CA LEU A 335 9.47 24.38 7.12
C LEU A 335 8.42 25.06 8.03
N PHE A 336 7.39 24.31 8.42
CA PHE A 336 6.39 24.79 9.38
C PHE A 336 7.04 25.08 10.74
N THR A 337 7.90 24.19 11.22
CA THR A 337 8.68 24.41 12.46
C THR A 337 9.54 25.68 12.38
N ILE A 338 10.22 25.92 11.25
CA ILE A 338 10.98 27.15 11.01
C ILE A 338 10.04 28.37 11.09
N GLY A 339 8.87 28.29 10.45
CA GLY A 339 7.87 29.37 10.52
C GLY A 339 7.43 29.69 11.93
N GLN A 340 7.15 28.66 12.75
CA GLN A 340 6.82 28.83 14.18
C GLN A 340 7.98 29.49 14.94
N MET A 341 9.21 29.03 14.71
CA MET A 341 10.40 29.64 15.36
C MET A 341 10.56 31.12 15.02
N LEU A 342 10.24 31.55 13.80
CA LEU A 342 10.27 32.97 13.42
C LEU A 342 9.20 33.76 14.17
N VAL A 343 8.00 33.20 14.34
CA VAL A 343 6.91 33.81 15.14
C VAL A 343 7.33 33.90 16.61
N ASP A 344 7.87 32.82 17.18
CA ASP A 344 8.34 32.77 18.56
C ASP A 344 9.48 33.76 18.80
N PHE A 345 10.38 33.92 17.83
CA PHE A 345 11.44 34.92 17.89
C PHE A 345 10.91 36.35 17.90
N SER A 346 9.86 36.63 17.13
CA SER A 346 9.21 37.95 17.14
C SER A 346 8.53 38.28 18.47
N SER A 347 8.06 37.25 19.21
CA SER A 347 7.43 37.37 20.52
C SER A 347 8.39 37.07 21.69
N TRP A 348 9.69 36.92 21.42
CA TRP A 348 10.70 36.51 22.40
C TRP A 348 10.68 37.30 23.71
N PRO A 349 10.59 38.66 23.72
CA PRO A 349 10.58 39.40 24.96
C PRO A 349 9.37 39.12 25.86
N THR A 350 8.21 38.92 25.26
CA THR A 350 6.96 38.62 26.00
C THR A 350 6.97 37.19 26.53
N THR A 351 7.44 36.23 25.73
CA THR A 351 7.60 34.84 26.14
C THR A 351 8.62 34.69 27.26
N LEU A 352 9.72 35.41 27.20
CA LEU A 352 10.77 35.41 28.21
C LEU A 352 10.22 35.85 29.58
N VAL A 353 9.46 36.97 29.62
CA VAL A 353 8.84 37.45 30.85
C VAL A 353 7.80 36.47 31.38
N GLN A 354 7.04 35.87 30.50
CA GLN A 354 6.01 34.89 30.85
C GLN A 354 6.62 33.64 31.49
N VAL A 355 7.66 33.05 30.88
CA VAL A 355 8.37 31.87 31.42
C VAL A 355 9.00 32.18 32.78
N ALA A 356 9.70 33.32 32.91
CA ALA A 356 10.31 33.70 34.15
C ALA A 356 9.29 33.87 35.28
N ASN A 357 8.11 34.44 35.00
CA ASN A 357 7.05 34.66 36.00
C ASN A 357 6.32 33.36 36.39
N ILE A 358 6.06 32.43 35.42
CA ILE A 358 5.35 31.18 35.71
C ILE A 358 6.23 30.22 36.51
N ASP A 359 7.50 30.10 36.16
CA ASP A 359 8.40 29.12 36.77
C ASP A 359 9.20 29.70 37.93
N GLY A 360 9.06 31.02 38.23
CA GLY A 360 9.77 31.70 39.33
C GLY A 360 11.29 31.69 39.19
N ILE A 361 11.78 31.59 37.94
CA ILE A 361 13.22 31.51 37.61
C ILE A 361 13.75 32.89 37.21
N ASP A 362 15.06 33.07 37.38
CA ASP A 362 15.74 34.28 36.92
C ASP A 362 15.61 34.48 35.41
N ILE A 363 15.44 35.71 34.97
CA ILE A 363 15.22 36.08 33.55
C ILE A 363 16.38 35.68 32.67
N ASN A 364 17.62 35.65 33.17
CA ASN A 364 18.80 35.17 32.42
C ASN A 364 18.76 33.67 32.29
N ALA A 365 18.29 32.93 33.30
CA ALA A 365 18.12 31.51 33.25
C ALA A 365 17.00 31.13 32.26
N ALA A 366 15.87 31.85 32.27
CA ALA A 366 14.80 31.70 31.30
C ALA A 366 15.28 31.93 29.86
N ASN A 367 16.06 33.00 29.62
CA ASN A 367 16.62 33.32 28.32
C ASN A 367 17.60 32.24 27.84
N THR A 368 18.44 31.72 28.74
CA THR A 368 19.36 30.62 28.40
C THR A 368 18.60 29.36 27.99
N MET A 369 17.58 29.00 28.77
CA MET A 369 16.73 27.85 28.48
C MET A 369 16.01 27.97 27.13
N LEU A 370 15.38 29.10 26.83
CA LEU A 370 14.71 29.36 25.57
C LEU A 370 15.69 29.34 24.39
N SER A 371 16.88 29.94 24.56
CA SER A 371 17.95 29.93 23.54
C SER A 371 18.45 28.52 23.26
N MET A 372 18.62 27.68 24.27
CA MET A 372 19.01 26.30 24.12
C MET A 372 17.92 25.48 23.38
N MET A 373 16.64 25.69 23.73
CA MET A 373 15.52 25.05 23.03
C MET A 373 15.44 25.48 21.56
N ALA A 374 15.61 26.75 21.25
CA ALA A 374 15.64 27.25 19.88
C ALA A 374 16.81 26.66 19.11
N GLY A 375 18.02 26.66 19.68
CA GLY A 375 19.20 26.04 19.07
C GLY A 375 19.03 24.55 18.80
N PHE A 376 18.41 23.81 19.73
CA PHE A 376 18.08 22.39 19.56
C PHE A 376 17.08 22.16 18.42
N ASN A 377 16.04 22.98 18.32
CA ASN A 377 15.07 22.90 17.22
C ASN A 377 15.71 23.17 15.86
N VAL A 378 16.61 24.17 15.75
CA VAL A 378 17.37 24.40 14.51
C VAL A 378 18.20 23.18 14.12
N LEU A 379 18.88 22.57 15.09
CA LEU A 379 19.69 21.36 14.89
C LEU A 379 18.81 20.19 14.40
N LEU A 380 17.63 20.00 14.99
CA LEU A 380 16.67 18.96 14.57
C LEU A 380 16.22 19.18 13.13
N VAL A 381 15.81 20.40 12.77
CA VAL A 381 15.35 20.71 11.40
C VAL A 381 16.47 20.45 10.37
N VAL A 382 17.71 20.88 10.67
CA VAL A 382 18.86 20.59 9.80
C VAL A 382 19.09 19.08 9.67
N ALA A 383 19.03 18.35 10.79
CA ALA A 383 19.18 16.91 10.80
C ALA A 383 18.08 16.22 9.98
N GLU A 384 16.81 16.62 10.11
CA GLU A 384 15.69 16.11 9.35
C GLU A 384 15.89 16.27 7.84
N ILE A 385 16.27 17.46 7.38
CA ILE A 385 16.53 17.73 5.96
C ILE A 385 17.67 16.87 5.43
N LEU A 386 18.76 16.74 6.20
CA LEU A 386 19.90 15.87 5.84
C LEU A 386 19.48 14.39 5.79
N LEU A 387 18.71 13.94 6.77
CA LEU A 387 18.20 12.57 6.83
C LEU A 387 17.24 12.26 5.67
N VAL A 388 16.39 13.22 5.25
CA VAL A 388 15.57 13.07 4.05
C VAL A 388 16.44 12.92 2.82
N GLY A 389 17.51 13.71 2.69
CA GLY A 389 18.50 13.59 1.60
C GLY A 389 19.17 12.19 1.56
N LEU A 390 19.54 11.66 2.72
CA LEU A 390 20.10 10.30 2.84
C LEU A 390 19.06 9.22 2.57
N LEU A 391 17.81 9.40 3.00
CA LEU A 391 16.69 8.50 2.71
C LEU A 391 16.44 8.40 1.21
N LEU A 392 16.44 9.53 0.50
CA LEU A 392 16.32 9.58 -0.96
C LEU A 392 17.47 8.85 -1.69
N ARG A 393 18.61 8.67 -1.03
CA ARG A 393 19.74 7.85 -1.50
C ARG A 393 19.62 6.36 -1.12
N GLY A 394 18.56 5.96 -0.40
CA GLY A 394 18.28 4.57 -0.01
C GLY A 394 18.86 4.16 1.34
N SER A 395 19.21 5.10 2.22
CA SER A 395 19.76 4.77 3.55
C SER A 395 18.69 4.27 4.51
N ASN A 396 18.77 3.00 4.95
CA ASN A 396 17.88 2.43 5.95
C ASN A 396 18.08 3.07 7.35
N ARG A 397 19.32 3.46 7.68
CA ARG A 397 19.58 4.17 8.94
C ARG A 397 18.85 5.51 8.98
N ALA A 398 18.87 6.27 7.87
CA ALA A 398 18.14 7.52 7.78
C ALA A 398 16.62 7.30 7.89
N ARG A 399 16.07 6.23 7.30
CA ARG A 399 14.66 5.85 7.44
C ARG A 399 14.29 5.61 8.91
N ILE A 400 15.07 4.80 9.62
CA ILE A 400 14.83 4.49 11.02
C ILE A 400 14.95 5.75 11.90
N SER A 401 15.96 6.59 11.65
CA SER A 401 16.12 7.86 12.37
C SER A 401 14.93 8.80 12.17
N LEU A 402 14.42 8.94 10.92
CA LEU A 402 13.23 9.74 10.64
C LEU A 402 11.97 9.18 11.29
N LEU A 403 11.83 7.86 11.36
CA LEU A 403 10.73 7.20 12.10
C LEU A 403 10.83 7.51 13.60
N SER A 404 12.04 7.51 14.17
CA SER A 404 12.26 7.86 15.58
C SER A 404 11.92 9.32 15.86
N VAL A 405 12.31 10.24 14.97
CA VAL A 405 11.98 11.67 15.08
C VAL A 405 10.47 11.88 15.02
N ALA A 406 9.79 11.27 14.04
CA ALA A 406 8.33 11.36 13.94
C ALA A 406 7.63 10.78 15.17
N THR A 407 8.15 9.68 15.75
CA THR A 407 7.64 9.11 17.00
C THR A 407 7.74 10.11 18.13
N LEU A 408 8.91 10.74 18.30
CA LEU A 408 9.14 11.75 19.34
C LEU A 408 8.22 12.95 19.16
N ALA A 409 8.06 13.45 17.94
CA ALA A 409 7.14 14.55 17.63
C ALA A 409 5.70 14.21 18.03
N ILE A 410 5.19 13.04 17.63
CA ILE A 410 3.83 12.59 17.99
C ILE A 410 3.66 12.54 19.51
N VAL A 411 4.63 11.99 20.25
CA VAL A 411 4.55 11.87 21.70
C VAL A 411 4.55 13.25 22.36
N THR A 412 5.47 14.12 21.99
CA THR A 412 5.60 15.47 22.60
C THR A 412 4.40 16.35 22.30
N GLU A 413 3.92 16.34 21.04
CA GLU A 413 2.74 17.10 20.63
C GLU A 413 1.45 16.57 21.31
N SER A 414 1.28 15.25 21.37
CA SER A 414 0.14 14.62 22.05
C SER A 414 0.12 14.93 23.55
N LEU A 415 1.29 14.90 24.18
CA LEU A 415 1.43 15.28 25.59
C LEU A 415 1.08 16.75 25.81
N SER A 416 1.52 17.62 24.90
CA SER A 416 1.22 19.05 24.93
C SER A 416 -0.29 19.34 24.85
N VAL A 417 -1.00 18.67 23.93
CA VAL A 417 -2.47 18.73 23.82
C VAL A 417 -3.15 18.22 25.10
N THR A 418 -2.62 17.15 25.70
CA THR A 418 -3.24 16.52 26.87
C THR A 418 -3.09 17.37 28.13
N ILE A 419 -1.92 18.00 28.32
CA ILE A 419 -1.61 18.80 29.50
C ILE A 419 -2.22 20.22 29.43
N GLY A 420 -2.63 20.66 28.24
CA GLY A 420 -3.25 21.98 28.05
C GLY A 420 -2.31 23.17 28.27
N ARG A 421 -1.01 22.97 28.17
CA ARG A 421 0.04 23.95 28.54
C ARG A 421 0.42 24.95 27.45
N ILE A 422 -0.26 24.97 26.29
CA ILE A 422 0.28 25.74 25.16
C ILE A 422 -0.72 26.78 24.66
N ASN A 423 -0.21 28.01 24.44
CA ASN A 423 -0.84 29.10 23.70
C ASN A 423 -0.94 28.81 22.16
N ALA A 424 -0.42 27.68 21.71
CA ALA A 424 -0.55 27.24 20.30
C ALA A 424 -1.97 26.76 20.01
N SER A 425 -2.46 27.04 18.83
CA SER A 425 -3.74 26.52 18.39
C SER A 425 -3.75 25.00 18.46
N ILE A 426 -4.61 24.41 19.30
CA ILE A 426 -4.79 22.95 19.43
C ILE A 426 -5.00 22.31 18.05
N MET A 427 -5.69 23.00 17.15
CA MET A 427 -5.92 22.57 15.79
C MET A 427 -4.61 22.36 15.01
N LEU A 428 -3.63 23.25 15.15
CA LEU A 428 -2.33 23.11 14.50
C LEU A 428 -1.55 21.92 15.06
N LEU A 429 -1.61 21.67 16.37
CA LEU A 429 -0.99 20.50 16.98
C LEU A 429 -1.63 19.19 16.49
N LEU A 430 -2.96 19.12 16.39
CA LEU A 430 -3.67 17.96 15.86
C LEU A 430 -3.31 17.69 14.40
N ILE A 431 -3.18 18.75 13.58
CA ILE A 431 -2.73 18.63 12.19
C ILE A 431 -1.28 18.11 12.14
N SER A 432 -0.40 18.66 12.98
CA SER A 432 1.01 18.23 13.04
C SER A 432 1.13 16.76 13.44
N ILE A 433 0.41 16.32 14.48
CA ILE A 433 0.33 14.89 14.87
C ILE A 433 -0.11 14.05 13.68
N GLY A 434 -1.15 14.47 12.96
CA GLY A 434 -1.66 13.76 11.78
C GLY A 434 -0.61 13.65 10.66
N VAL A 435 0.13 14.71 10.39
CA VAL A 435 1.23 14.72 9.40
C VAL A 435 2.35 13.76 9.81
N HIS A 436 2.79 13.77 11.07
CA HIS A 436 3.82 12.87 11.57
C HIS A 436 3.38 11.40 11.55
N ILE A 437 2.11 11.12 11.88
CA ILE A 437 1.54 9.78 11.71
C ILE A 437 1.56 9.37 10.24
N MET A 438 1.20 10.25 9.30
CA MET A 438 1.27 9.96 7.88
C MET A 438 2.69 9.67 7.41
N ILE A 439 3.68 10.46 7.84
CA ILE A 439 5.11 10.23 7.57
C ILE A 439 5.53 8.84 8.08
N MET A 440 5.18 8.50 9.33
CA MET A 440 5.46 7.17 9.88
C MET A 440 4.84 6.05 9.05
N MET A 441 3.61 6.25 8.59
CA MET A 441 2.91 5.31 7.75
C MET A 441 3.62 5.05 6.42
N LEU A 442 4.09 6.10 5.79
CA LEU A 442 4.77 6.03 4.51
C LEU A 442 6.16 5.36 4.66
N PHE A 443 6.92 5.74 5.68
CA PHE A 443 8.27 5.21 5.89
C PHE A 443 8.29 3.80 6.48
N SER A 444 7.26 3.38 7.21
CA SER A 444 7.12 2.00 7.69
C SER A 444 6.49 1.04 6.67
N SER A 445 6.19 1.51 5.45
CA SER A 445 5.63 0.67 4.39
C SER A 445 6.64 -0.34 3.85
N ASP A 446 6.14 -1.47 3.33
CA ASP A 446 7.00 -2.51 2.74
C ASP A 446 7.80 -1.98 1.54
N ALA A 447 7.22 -1.05 0.76
CA ALA A 447 7.91 -0.42 -0.37
C ALA A 447 9.11 0.45 0.09
N ALA A 448 8.94 1.22 1.17
CA ALA A 448 10.01 2.05 1.73
C ALA A 448 11.12 1.18 2.33
N ARG A 449 10.74 0.11 3.07
CA ARG A 449 11.67 -0.86 3.63
C ARG A 449 12.49 -1.54 2.54
N TYR A 450 11.83 -2.10 1.53
CA TYR A 450 12.48 -2.77 0.42
C TYR A 450 13.45 -1.87 -0.35
N PHE A 451 13.08 -0.60 -0.56
CA PHE A 451 13.95 0.38 -1.22
C PHE A 451 15.22 0.64 -0.43
N THR A 452 15.13 0.71 0.90
CA THR A 452 16.26 1.05 1.77
C THR A 452 17.11 -0.15 2.21
N GLU A 453 16.60 -1.40 2.12
CA GLU A 453 17.33 -2.62 2.43
C GLU A 453 18.15 -3.18 1.27
N ARG A 454 17.82 -2.80 0.02
CA ARG A 454 18.53 -3.28 -1.19
C ARG A 454 19.84 -2.54 -1.48
N ARG A 455 20.14 -1.46 -0.76
CA ARG A 455 21.34 -0.64 -0.93
C ARG A 455 22.15 -0.60 0.36
#